data_4724700405ed3fc8a049f56b0d64cb94
#
_entry.id   4724700405ed3fc8a049f56b0d64cb94
#
_cell.length_a   1.000
_cell.length_b   1.000
_cell.length_c   1.000
_cell.angle_alpha   90.00
_cell.angle_beta   90.00
_cell.angle_gamma   90.00
#
_symmetry.space_group_name_H-M   'P 1'
#
loop_
_entity.id
_entity.type
_entity.pdbx_description
1 polymer ?
#
loop_
_entity_poly.entity_id
_entity_poly.type
_entity_poly.pdbx_seq_one_letter_code
_entity_poly.pdbx_strand_id
1 'polypeptide(L)'
;MANMQTETTLADIKPGNKATIIRITGSGGIRRRLLDMGATAGTVVDVKRIAPLGDPIDVKIKGYHLSLRKEEARRILVNAI
;
A
#
# COMPACT_ATOMS: atom_id res chain seq x y z
N MET A 1 -13.88 -16.90 -16.47
CA MET A 1 -13.63 -16.41 -15.98
C MET A 1 -13.20 -15.78 -15.59
N ALA A 2 -12.92 -15.56 -15.52
CA ALA A 2 -12.37 -15.05 -15.11
C ALA A 2 -11.99 -14.62 -14.36
N ASN A 3 -11.48 -14.35 -14.26
CA ASN A 3 -10.97 -13.95 -13.44
C ASN A 3 -11.21 -12.94 -12.91
N MET A 4 -11.35 -12.88 -12.36
CA MET A 4 -11.54 -12.03 -11.80
C MET A 4 -10.75 -11.63 -11.00
N GLN A 5 -9.91 -11.20 -11.29
CA GLN A 5 -8.89 -10.78 -10.67
C GLN A 5 -9.23 -9.65 -9.97
N THR A 6 -9.51 -9.70 -8.82
CA THR A 6 -9.62 -8.62 -7.93
C THR A 6 -8.25 -8.07 -7.67
N GLU A 7 -8.05 -6.82 -7.95
CA GLU A 7 -6.76 -6.22 -7.67
C GLU A 7 -6.60 -6.05 -6.16
N THR A 8 -5.48 -6.51 -5.64
CA THR A 8 -5.17 -6.38 -4.22
C THR A 8 -4.52 -5.03 -3.98
N THR A 9 -4.98 -4.33 -2.96
CA THR A 9 -4.37 -3.06 -2.59
C THR A 9 -3.63 -3.22 -1.27
N LEU A 10 -2.81 -2.23 -0.94
CA LEU A 10 -2.06 -2.27 0.31
C LEU A 10 -2.99 -2.33 1.52
N ALA A 11 -4.19 -1.78 1.40
CA ALA A 11 -5.17 -1.82 2.49
C ALA A 11 -5.64 -3.25 2.79
N ASP A 12 -5.43 -4.18 1.85
CA ASP A 12 -5.83 -5.57 2.02
C ASP A 12 -4.75 -6.43 2.65
N ILE A 13 -3.55 -5.90 2.82
CA ILE A 13 -2.42 -6.67 3.36
C ILE A 13 -2.46 -6.62 4.88
N LYS A 14 -2.38 -7.77 5.51
CA LYS A 14 -2.45 -7.86 6.97
C LYS A 14 -1.11 -7.54 7.62
N PRO A 15 -1.12 -7.08 8.87
CA PRO A 15 0.11 -6.82 9.60
C PRO A 15 1.00 -8.05 9.65
N GLY A 16 2.28 -7.84 9.50
CA GLY A 16 3.26 -8.92 9.48
C GLY A 16 3.55 -9.44 8.09
N ASN A 17 2.78 -9.01 7.10
CA ASN A 17 2.97 -9.45 5.72
C ASN A 17 3.57 -8.34 4.87
N LYS A 18 4.11 -8.74 3.74
CA LYS A 18 4.75 -7.82 2.81
C LYS A 18 4.08 -7.90 1.46
N ALA A 19 4.28 -6.88 0.67
CA ALA A 19 3.74 -6.84 -0.68
C ALA A 19 4.64 -6.00 -1.57
N THR A 20 4.64 -6.31 -2.87
CA THR A 20 5.39 -5.56 -3.84
C THR A 20 4.45 -4.60 -4.55
N ILE A 21 4.82 -3.34 -4.62
CA ILE A 21 3.99 -2.33 -5.28
C ILE A 21 3.99 -2.54 -6.77
N ILE A 22 2.81 -2.58 -7.36
CA ILE A 22 2.64 -2.69 -8.82
C ILE A 22 2.52 -1.28 -9.39
N ARG A 23 1.60 -0.50 -8.84
CA ARG A 23 1.39 0.88 -9.28
C ARG A 23 0.44 1.58 -8.32
N ILE A 24 0.34 2.88 -8.48
CA ILE A 24 -0.56 3.70 -7.70
C ILE A 24 -1.68 4.17 -8.62
N THR A 25 -2.93 4.00 -8.19
CA THR A 25 -4.08 4.44 -8.96
C THR A 25 -4.48 5.84 -8.55
N GLY A 26 -5.31 6.46 -9.37
CA GLY A 26 -5.78 7.81 -9.11
C GLY A 26 -4.83 8.86 -9.66
N SER A 27 -5.07 10.09 -9.31
CA SER A 27 -4.29 11.21 -9.81
C SER A 27 -4.26 12.31 -8.77
N GLY A 28 -3.52 13.38 -9.04
CA GLY A 28 -3.47 14.55 -8.19
C GLY A 28 -2.53 14.40 -7.03
N GLY A 29 -2.85 15.11 -5.93
CA GLY A 29 -1.93 15.24 -4.81
C GLY A 29 -1.62 13.96 -4.08
N ILE A 30 -2.60 13.08 -3.94
CA ILE A 30 -2.39 11.82 -3.22
C ILE A 30 -1.37 10.97 -3.94
N ARG A 31 -1.51 10.83 -5.26
CA ARG A 31 -0.59 10.03 -6.05
C ARG A 31 0.82 10.60 -5.96
N ARG A 32 0.95 11.91 -6.13
CA ARG A 32 2.25 12.55 -6.06
C ARG A 32 2.89 12.35 -4.70
N ARG A 33 2.13 12.52 -3.64
CA ARG A 33 2.63 12.36 -2.29
C ARG A 33 3.15 10.95 -2.04
N LEU A 34 2.40 9.95 -2.50
CA LEU A 34 2.81 8.55 -2.32
C LEU A 34 4.09 8.26 -3.09
N LEU A 35 4.21 8.78 -4.30
CA LEU A 35 5.44 8.60 -5.08
C LEU A 35 6.62 9.28 -4.39
N ASP A 36 6.41 10.47 -3.84
CA ASP A 36 7.46 11.19 -3.13
C ASP A 36 7.92 10.44 -1.88
N MET A 37 7.04 9.64 -1.30
CA MET A 37 7.38 8.85 -0.12
C MET A 37 8.07 7.54 -0.49
N GLY A 38 8.29 7.30 -1.77
CA GLY A 38 8.99 6.10 -2.20
C GLY A 38 8.09 4.93 -2.59
N ALA A 39 6.79 5.16 -2.72
CA ALA A 39 5.85 4.10 -3.08
C ALA A 39 5.86 3.88 -4.59
N THR A 40 6.99 3.44 -5.11
CA THR A 40 7.16 3.26 -6.55
C THR A 40 7.04 1.80 -6.93
N ALA A 41 6.74 1.54 -8.21
CA ALA A 41 6.59 0.16 -8.71
C ALA A 41 7.84 -0.66 -8.42
N GLY A 42 7.65 -1.88 -7.97
CA GLY A 42 8.76 -2.78 -7.64
C GLY A 42 9.25 -2.66 -6.20
N THR A 43 8.78 -1.68 -5.47
CA THR A 43 9.21 -1.50 -4.08
C THR A 43 8.43 -2.43 -3.16
N VAL A 44 9.12 -3.03 -2.20
CA VAL A 44 8.47 -3.89 -1.20
C VAL A 44 8.01 -3.05 -0.03
N VAL A 45 6.76 -3.26 0.36
CA VAL A 45 6.17 -2.61 1.52
C VAL A 45 5.93 -3.66 2.58
N ASP A 46 6.30 -3.34 3.81
CA ASP A 46 6.14 -4.23 4.94
C ASP A 46 5.04 -3.62 5.82
N VAL A 47 3.91 -4.29 5.95
CA VAL A 47 2.81 -3.77 6.77
C VAL A 47 3.09 -4.15 8.22
N LYS A 48 3.28 -3.15 9.06
CA LYS A 48 3.66 -3.37 10.45
C LYS A 48 2.48 -3.44 11.40
N ARG A 49 1.51 -2.55 11.18
CA ARG A 49 0.42 -2.43 12.13
C ARG A 49 -0.75 -1.71 11.49
N ILE A 50 -1.94 -2.11 11.90
CA ILE A 50 -3.17 -1.43 11.48
C ILE A 50 -3.87 -1.00 12.76
N ALA A 51 -4.24 0.26 12.84
CA ALA A 51 -4.95 0.76 14.02
C ALA A 51 -6.28 0.02 14.20
N PRO A 52 -6.81 -0.03 15.42
CA PRO A 52 -8.00 -0.83 15.70
C PRO A 52 -9.20 -0.57 14.80
N LEU A 53 -9.35 0.66 14.32
CA LEU A 53 -10.46 0.99 13.42
C LEU A 53 -10.10 0.85 11.95
N GLY A 54 -8.91 0.30 11.69
CA GLY A 54 -8.47 0.10 10.30
C GLY A 54 -7.73 1.29 9.71
N ASP A 55 -7.51 2.36 10.47
CA ASP A 55 -6.90 3.58 9.98
C ASP A 55 -6.26 4.32 11.15
N PRO A 56 -5.00 4.70 11.09
CA PRO A 56 -4.09 4.57 9.93
C PRO A 56 -3.42 3.19 9.86
N ILE A 57 -2.68 2.99 8.78
CA ILE A 57 -1.91 1.77 8.55
C ILE A 57 -0.44 2.14 8.61
N ASP A 58 0.31 1.48 9.49
CA ASP A 58 1.73 1.73 9.64
C ASP A 58 2.50 0.75 8.77
N VAL A 59 3.36 1.26 7.93
CA VAL A 59 4.14 0.45 7.00
C VAL A 59 5.60 0.86 7.05
N LYS A 60 6.45 0.01 6.47
CA LYS A 60 7.85 0.32 6.32
C LYS A 60 8.18 0.22 4.84
N ILE A 61 8.70 1.29 4.27
CA ILE A 61 9.10 1.37 2.87
C ILE A 61 10.53 1.85 2.81
N LYS A 62 11.39 1.08 2.15
CA LYS A 62 12.81 1.45 1.98
C LYS A 62 13.51 1.81 3.29
N GLY A 63 13.14 1.12 4.35
CA GLY A 63 13.76 1.35 5.65
C GLY A 63 13.13 2.46 6.47
N TYR A 64 12.14 3.15 5.94
CA TYR A 64 11.45 4.21 6.67
C TYR A 64 10.08 3.77 7.13
N HIS A 65 9.72 4.17 8.34
CA HIS A 65 8.39 3.91 8.86
C HIS A 65 7.47 5.05 8.47
N LEU A 66 6.31 4.70 7.91
CA LEU A 66 5.34 5.67 7.45
C LEU A 66 3.96 5.28 7.95
N SER A 67 3.11 6.27 8.18
CA SER A 67 1.70 6.03 8.48
C SER A 67 0.90 6.48 7.28
N LEU A 68 0.10 5.59 6.75
CA LEU A 68 -0.75 5.89 5.60
C LEU A 68 -2.20 5.85 6.04
N ARG A 69 -3.00 6.73 5.47
CA ARG A 69 -4.43 6.63 5.67
C ARG A 69 -4.92 5.45 4.86
N LYS A 70 -5.98 4.81 5.35
CA LYS A 70 -6.56 3.68 4.65
C LYS A 70 -6.90 4.03 3.20
N GLU A 71 -7.41 5.23 2.97
CA GLU A 71 -7.73 5.67 1.63
C GLU A 71 -6.50 5.74 0.73
N GLU A 72 -5.37 6.15 1.28
CA GLU A 72 -4.12 6.18 0.53
C GLU A 72 -3.68 4.77 0.19
N ALA A 73 -3.77 3.87 1.16
CA ALA A 73 -3.38 2.48 0.95
C ALA A 73 -4.23 1.79 -0.13
N ARG A 74 -5.49 2.16 -0.23
CA ARG A 74 -6.38 1.61 -1.25
C ARG A 74 -5.96 1.97 -2.66
N ARG A 75 -5.17 3.01 -2.82
CA ARG A 75 -4.72 3.45 -4.13
C ARG A 75 -3.44 2.80 -4.57
N ILE A 76 -2.81 2.02 -3.69
CA ILE A 76 -1.56 1.34 -4.01
C ILE A 76 -1.87 -0.11 -4.34
N LEU A 77 -1.73 -0.46 -5.62
CA LEU A 77 -1.94 -1.83 -6.05
C LEU A 77 -0.69 -2.63 -5.80
N VAL A 78 -0.84 -3.80 -5.23
CA VAL A 78 0.29 -4.63 -4.81
C VAL A 78 0.08 -6.09 -5.15
N ASN A 79 1.20 -6.83 -5.13
CA ASN A 79 1.19 -8.27 -5.15
C ASN A 79 1.63 -8.72 -3.77
N ALA A 80 0.83 -9.53 -3.11
CA ALA A 80 1.20 -10.09 -1.81
C ALA A 80 2.39 -11.04 -2.00
N ILE A 81 3.31 -10.98 -1.07
CA ILE A 81 4.49 -11.84 -1.09
C ILE A 81 4.23 -13.07 -0.21
#